data_e43648ed52fca2f000c2319ab31e4d26
#
_entry.id   e43648ed52fca2f000c2319ab31e4d26
#
_cell.length_a   1.000
_cell.length_b   1.000
_cell.length_c   1.000
_cell.angle_alpha   90.00
_cell.angle_beta   90.00
_cell.angle_gamma   90.00
#
_symmetry.space_group_name_H-M   'P 1'
#
loop_
_entity.id
_entity.type
_entity.pdbx_description
1 polymer ?
#
loop_
_entity_poly.entity_id
_entity_poly.type
_entity_poly.pdbx_seq_one_letter_code
_entity_poly.pdbx_strand_id
1 'polypeptide(L)'
;VRKTTLKNGLRLIYEKREANISSFCIGIDAGALREEDGFLFGTAHALEHMLYKGTKSRSEDDINRLSDEIFGFSNAMTNYPYVIYYGTTLAVSFEKGLDLYSDIILNPSLKKDGFSEEMKIIEEELREWADDLPQLCEDKLFRNCFKSRRIKERIIGSQDTVAALDVDELRRFYEKFYIPQNSVISVVTSQSFEETLMLVEKYFGGWGKGKELCLSTLYEENKAGTYIDNACNMEGVKIEYCFTLHGLTPDEEKAVSLFNFHFGGSVTSMLYDEIRTKRGLAYEISSKVRKENGLKLLTIYANTSRENVDRVTGIIDCIIEGIRSGKAYNPDMKQIERAEDMLKLRRELFLEKSKQ
;
A
#
# COMPACT_ATOMS: atom_id res chain seq x y z
N VAL A 1 -7.02 -21.42 5.79
CA VAL A 1 -7.65 -20.10 5.99
C VAL A 1 -9.15 -20.26 6.15
N ARG A 2 -9.74 -19.73 7.24
CA ARG A 2 -11.19 -19.65 7.48
C ARG A 2 -11.64 -18.20 7.37
N LYS A 3 -12.88 -17.98 6.87
CA LYS A 3 -13.45 -16.63 6.74
C LYS A 3 -14.85 -16.63 7.33
N THR A 4 -15.17 -15.54 8.02
CA THR A 4 -16.53 -15.30 8.52
C THR A 4 -16.84 -13.81 8.55
N THR A 5 -18.12 -13.46 8.71
CA THR A 5 -18.55 -12.07 8.86
C THR A 5 -19.34 -11.96 10.16
N LEU A 6 -18.96 -11.02 11.02
CA LEU A 6 -19.65 -10.73 12.27
C LEU A 6 -21.02 -10.10 12.00
N LYS A 7 -21.90 -10.10 13.01
CA LYS A 7 -23.25 -9.53 12.90
C LYS A 7 -23.28 -8.05 12.51
N ASN A 8 -22.22 -7.30 12.85
CA ASN A 8 -22.08 -5.90 12.49
C ASN A 8 -21.50 -5.67 11.08
N GLY A 9 -21.10 -6.74 10.37
CA GLY A 9 -20.55 -6.66 9.02
C GLY A 9 -19.03 -6.70 8.94
N LEU A 10 -18.30 -6.68 10.06
CA LEU A 10 -16.84 -6.85 10.05
C LEU A 10 -16.48 -8.25 9.54
N ARG A 11 -15.57 -8.32 8.61
CA ARG A 11 -15.05 -9.57 8.05
C ARG A 11 -13.85 -10.04 8.86
N LEU A 12 -13.84 -11.33 9.26
CA LEU A 12 -12.69 -11.98 9.89
C LEU A 12 -12.09 -12.99 8.90
N ILE A 13 -10.78 -12.89 8.71
CA ILE A 13 -9.94 -13.87 8.02
C ILE A 13 -9.00 -14.47 9.08
N TYR A 14 -9.00 -15.79 9.18
CA TYR A 14 -8.24 -16.50 10.19
C TYR A 14 -7.38 -17.60 9.59
N GLU A 15 -6.15 -17.69 10.08
CA GLU A 15 -5.24 -18.80 9.80
C GLU A 15 -4.61 -19.32 11.08
N LYS A 16 -4.68 -20.64 11.30
CA LYS A 16 -3.98 -21.28 12.40
C LYS A 16 -2.54 -21.54 12.02
N ARG A 17 -1.62 -21.09 12.88
CA ARG A 17 -0.18 -21.44 12.83
C ARG A 17 0.30 -21.81 14.21
N GLU A 18 1.00 -22.92 14.31
CA GLU A 18 1.65 -23.35 15.57
C GLU A 18 2.90 -22.49 15.82
N ALA A 19 2.72 -21.41 16.56
CA ALA A 19 3.80 -20.47 16.92
C ALA A 19 3.50 -19.84 18.28
N ASN A 20 4.55 -19.35 18.95
CA ASN A 20 4.41 -18.61 20.21
C ASN A 20 4.04 -17.12 20.00
N ILE A 21 3.76 -16.74 18.77
CA ILE A 21 3.37 -15.38 18.39
C ILE A 21 1.99 -15.40 17.75
N SER A 22 1.29 -14.28 17.85
CA SER A 22 0.05 -14.00 17.16
C SER A 22 0.17 -12.66 16.43
N SER A 23 -0.32 -12.60 15.22
CA SER A 23 -0.35 -11.37 14.41
C SER A 23 -1.75 -11.05 13.97
N PHE A 24 -2.06 -9.78 13.90
CA PHE A 24 -3.30 -9.30 13.29
C PHE A 24 -3.05 -8.10 12.39
N CYS A 25 -3.95 -7.92 11.43
CA CYS A 25 -3.99 -6.75 10.56
C CYS A 25 -5.45 -6.33 10.39
N ILE A 26 -5.75 -5.09 10.70
CA ILE A 26 -7.06 -4.48 10.52
C ILE A 26 -6.95 -3.56 9.31
N GLY A 27 -7.63 -3.92 8.23
CA GLY A 27 -7.67 -3.13 7.00
C GLY A 27 -9.02 -2.41 6.87
N ILE A 28 -8.98 -1.15 6.51
CA ILE A 28 -10.16 -0.32 6.28
C ILE A 28 -10.03 0.30 4.88
N ASP A 29 -11.08 0.23 4.06
CA ASP A 29 -11.13 0.91 2.77
C ASP A 29 -11.34 2.42 2.97
N ALA A 30 -10.32 3.05 3.55
CA ALA A 30 -10.28 4.44 3.96
C ALA A 30 -8.91 5.07 3.65
N GLY A 31 -8.28 4.64 2.56
CA GLY A 31 -7.03 5.24 2.10
C GLY A 31 -7.25 6.54 1.33
N ALA A 32 -6.18 7.07 0.75
CA ALA A 32 -6.19 8.33 0.03
C ALA A 32 -7.22 8.37 -1.13
N LEU A 33 -7.54 7.22 -1.74
CA LEU A 33 -8.60 7.13 -2.77
C LEU A 33 -9.95 7.69 -2.29
N ARG A 34 -10.28 7.52 -1.00
CA ARG A 34 -11.57 7.94 -0.45
C ARG A 34 -11.68 9.45 -0.24
N GLU A 35 -10.58 10.18 -0.37
CA GLU A 35 -10.59 11.64 -0.34
C GLU A 35 -11.26 12.24 -1.59
N GLU A 36 -11.37 11.48 -2.70
CA GLU A 36 -12.17 11.87 -3.89
C GLU A 36 -13.65 12.14 -3.54
N ASP A 37 -14.15 11.62 -2.43
CA ASP A 37 -15.51 11.81 -1.95
C ASP A 37 -15.76 13.17 -1.26
N GLY A 38 -14.96 14.18 -1.54
CA GLY A 38 -15.13 15.56 -1.09
C GLY A 38 -14.34 15.90 0.18
N PHE A 39 -13.19 15.26 0.37
CA PHE A 39 -12.25 15.55 1.46
C PHE A 39 -10.96 16.19 0.93
N LEU A 40 -10.27 16.90 1.80
CA LEU A 40 -8.95 17.45 1.50
C LEU A 40 -7.92 16.31 1.36
N PHE A 41 -6.97 16.48 0.46
CA PHE A 41 -5.91 15.50 0.26
C PHE A 41 -4.93 15.51 1.43
N GLY A 42 -4.64 14.33 1.96
CA GLY A 42 -3.89 14.12 3.20
C GLY A 42 -4.77 13.83 4.41
N THR A 43 -6.11 13.92 4.30
CA THR A 43 -7.05 13.64 5.40
C THR A 43 -6.90 12.20 5.92
N ALA A 44 -6.76 11.21 5.04
CA ALA A 44 -6.62 9.81 5.43
C ALA A 44 -5.34 9.57 6.25
N HIS A 45 -4.23 10.15 5.83
CA HIS A 45 -2.94 10.07 6.51
C HIS A 45 -2.96 10.82 7.84
N ALA A 46 -3.44 12.05 7.86
CA ALA A 46 -3.57 12.83 9.09
C ALA A 46 -4.49 12.16 10.12
N LEU A 47 -5.55 11.49 9.66
CA LEU A 47 -6.40 10.71 10.55
C LEU A 47 -5.66 9.53 11.17
N GLU A 48 -4.84 8.81 10.39
CA GLU A 48 -4.01 7.72 10.90
C GLU A 48 -3.16 8.20 12.08
N HIS A 49 -2.42 9.30 11.93
CA HIS A 49 -1.62 9.92 12.99
C HIS A 49 -2.47 10.28 14.21
N MET A 50 -3.59 10.95 14.00
CA MET A 50 -4.44 11.41 15.08
C MET A 50 -5.16 10.32 15.87
N LEU A 51 -5.27 9.10 15.34
CA LEU A 51 -5.81 7.95 16.08
C LEU A 51 -4.91 7.55 17.25
N TYR A 52 -3.60 7.75 17.16
CA TYR A 52 -2.63 7.45 18.21
C TYR A 52 -2.48 8.54 19.26
N LYS A 53 -3.08 9.74 19.04
CA LYS A 53 -3.02 10.87 19.98
C LYS A 53 -3.94 10.73 21.19
N GLY A 54 -4.56 9.56 21.37
CA GLY A 54 -5.38 9.20 22.52
C GLY A 54 -6.79 8.74 22.15
N THR A 55 -7.37 7.99 23.06
CA THR A 55 -8.73 7.49 22.99
C THR A 55 -9.60 8.15 24.04
N LYS A 56 -10.86 7.71 24.18
CA LYS A 56 -11.72 8.11 25.29
C LYS A 56 -11.24 7.62 26.65
N SER A 57 -10.45 6.54 26.67
CA SER A 57 -10.00 5.83 27.88
C SER A 57 -8.49 5.85 28.13
N ARG A 58 -7.70 6.17 27.11
CA ARG A 58 -6.21 6.12 27.17
C ARG A 58 -5.62 7.42 26.62
N SER A 59 -4.60 7.92 27.31
CA SER A 59 -3.76 9.00 26.79
C SER A 59 -2.81 8.47 25.69
N GLU A 60 -2.15 9.39 24.98
CA GLU A 60 -1.07 9.05 24.03
C GLU A 60 0.06 8.29 24.74
N ASP A 61 0.49 8.75 25.91
CA ASP A 61 1.53 8.09 26.71
C ASP A 61 1.13 6.67 27.11
N ASP A 62 -0.16 6.45 27.46
CA ASP A 62 -0.66 5.09 27.74
C ASP A 62 -0.64 4.20 26.50
N ILE A 63 -1.00 4.72 25.34
CA ILE A 63 -0.96 3.99 24.07
C ILE A 63 0.48 3.59 23.76
N ASN A 64 1.42 4.54 23.83
CA ASN A 64 2.83 4.30 23.55
C ASN A 64 3.42 3.26 24.52
N ARG A 65 3.23 3.44 25.83
CA ARG A 65 3.69 2.49 26.84
C ARG A 65 3.11 1.09 26.66
N LEU A 66 1.80 0.97 26.42
CA LEU A 66 1.15 -0.32 26.18
C LEU A 66 1.61 -0.95 24.87
N SER A 67 1.88 -0.15 23.84
CA SER A 67 2.44 -0.65 22.59
C SER A 67 3.81 -1.30 22.80
N ASP A 68 4.70 -0.65 23.54
CA ASP A 68 6.03 -1.20 23.88
C ASP A 68 5.95 -2.46 24.76
N GLU A 69 4.96 -2.51 25.67
CA GLU A 69 4.79 -3.68 26.57
C GLU A 69 4.18 -4.90 25.86
N ILE A 70 3.37 -4.72 24.84
CA ILE A 70 2.53 -5.77 24.24
C ILE A 70 3.12 -6.30 22.94
N PHE A 71 3.68 -5.41 22.11
CA PHE A 71 4.07 -5.76 20.75
C PHE A 71 5.57 -5.92 20.58
N GLY A 72 5.98 -7.00 19.89
CA GLY A 72 7.32 -7.08 19.32
C GLY A 72 7.45 -6.26 18.04
N PHE A 73 6.34 -5.98 17.39
CA PHE A 73 6.23 -5.10 16.24
C PHE A 73 4.80 -4.63 16.06
N SER A 74 4.60 -3.34 15.90
CA SER A 74 3.29 -2.75 15.55
C SER A 74 3.48 -1.51 14.70
N ASN A 75 2.52 -1.24 13.80
CA ASN A 75 2.54 -0.05 12.96
C ASN A 75 1.16 0.21 12.37
N ALA A 76 1.01 1.38 11.74
CA ALA A 76 -0.06 1.69 10.82
C ALA A 76 0.53 2.12 9.48
N MET A 77 -0.27 2.12 8.45
CA MET A 77 0.13 2.58 7.12
C MET A 77 -1.08 3.02 6.32
N THR A 78 -1.08 4.25 5.88
CA THR A 78 -2.03 4.75 4.89
C THR A 78 -1.51 4.49 3.48
N ASN A 79 -2.29 3.77 2.68
CA ASN A 79 -2.03 3.53 1.28
C ASN A 79 -3.07 4.25 0.40
N TYR A 80 -2.91 4.13 -0.92
CA TYR A 80 -3.86 4.73 -1.85
C TYR A 80 -5.29 4.18 -1.67
N PRO A 81 -5.54 2.83 -1.71
CA PRO A 81 -6.92 2.34 -1.58
C PRO A 81 -7.35 2.09 -0.14
N TYR A 82 -6.44 1.90 0.81
CA TYR A 82 -6.78 1.48 2.17
C TYR A 82 -5.81 2.02 3.22
N VAL A 83 -6.23 1.95 4.46
CA VAL A 83 -5.37 2.09 5.64
C VAL A 83 -5.31 0.75 6.37
N ILE A 84 -4.17 0.39 6.94
CA ILE A 84 -3.98 -0.81 7.77
C ILE A 84 -3.38 -0.46 9.12
N TYR A 85 -3.83 -1.20 10.13
CA TYR A 85 -3.32 -1.18 11.50
C TYR A 85 -2.94 -2.61 11.87
N TYR A 86 -1.70 -2.85 12.23
CA TYR A 86 -1.23 -4.22 12.42
C TYR A 86 -0.21 -4.36 13.53
N GLY A 87 -0.18 -5.56 14.13
CA GLY A 87 0.75 -5.86 15.21
C GLY A 87 1.00 -7.34 15.38
N THR A 88 2.14 -7.65 15.98
CA THR A 88 2.56 -8.99 16.35
C THR A 88 2.92 -9.01 17.83
N THR A 89 2.29 -9.92 18.57
CA THR A 89 2.46 -10.09 20.01
C THR A 89 2.94 -11.50 20.32
N LEU A 90 3.34 -11.76 21.57
CA LEU A 90 3.34 -13.12 22.08
C LEU A 90 1.89 -13.65 22.09
N ALA A 91 1.71 -14.96 21.85
CA ALA A 91 0.36 -15.56 21.83
C ALA A 91 -0.44 -15.33 23.13
N VAL A 92 0.26 -15.29 24.28
CA VAL A 92 -0.35 -14.99 25.59
C VAL A 92 -0.79 -13.53 25.76
N SER A 93 -0.27 -12.62 24.95
CA SER A 93 -0.59 -11.18 24.96
C SER A 93 -1.55 -10.77 23.84
N PHE A 94 -2.00 -11.71 23.01
CA PHE A 94 -2.81 -11.42 21.83
C PHE A 94 -4.11 -10.66 22.18
N GLU A 95 -4.80 -11.07 23.23
CA GLU A 95 -6.01 -10.39 23.69
C GLU A 95 -5.74 -8.92 24.08
N LYS A 96 -4.60 -8.63 24.75
CA LYS A 96 -4.22 -7.25 25.10
C LYS A 96 -3.95 -6.41 23.85
N GLY A 97 -3.38 -7.01 22.82
CA GLY A 97 -3.17 -6.35 21.53
C GLY A 97 -4.48 -5.98 20.85
N LEU A 98 -5.46 -6.89 20.83
CA LEU A 98 -6.80 -6.62 20.29
C LEU A 98 -7.54 -5.55 21.11
N ASP A 99 -7.42 -5.57 22.45
CA ASP A 99 -7.99 -4.57 23.33
C ASP A 99 -7.45 -3.16 23.01
N LEU A 100 -6.13 -3.02 22.89
CA LEU A 100 -5.51 -1.73 22.60
C LEU A 100 -5.92 -1.20 21.20
N TYR A 101 -5.81 -2.04 20.16
CA TYR A 101 -6.12 -1.59 18.81
C TYR A 101 -7.62 -1.38 18.56
N SER A 102 -8.48 -2.14 19.24
CA SER A 102 -9.92 -1.85 19.19
C SER A 102 -10.24 -0.48 19.80
N ASP A 103 -9.60 -0.12 20.92
CA ASP A 103 -9.81 1.19 21.54
C ASP A 103 -9.29 2.33 20.65
N ILE A 104 -8.09 2.19 20.08
CA ILE A 104 -7.51 3.16 19.14
C ILE A 104 -8.46 3.39 17.95
N ILE A 105 -8.99 2.31 17.34
CA ILE A 105 -9.77 2.40 16.11
C ILE A 105 -11.23 2.80 16.39
N LEU A 106 -11.83 2.30 17.48
CA LEU A 106 -13.25 2.49 17.75
C LEU A 106 -13.55 3.70 18.61
N ASN A 107 -12.61 4.14 19.42
CA ASN A 107 -12.83 5.19 20.43
C ASN A 107 -11.83 6.34 20.37
N PRO A 108 -11.33 6.77 19.20
CA PRO A 108 -10.36 7.86 19.15
C PRO A 108 -10.94 9.13 19.77
N SER A 109 -10.09 9.90 20.42
CA SER A 109 -10.51 11.15 21.03
C SER A 109 -10.72 12.27 20.01
N LEU A 110 -9.92 12.30 18.95
CA LEU A 110 -9.88 13.32 17.88
C LEU A 110 -10.06 14.74 18.45
N LYS A 111 -9.21 15.10 19.42
CA LYS A 111 -9.23 16.41 20.07
C LYS A 111 -8.45 17.43 19.28
N LYS A 112 -8.73 18.73 19.51
CA LYS A 112 -7.93 19.83 18.97
C LYS A 112 -6.56 19.93 19.66
N ASP A 113 -6.48 19.46 20.90
CA ASP A 113 -5.24 19.36 21.66
C ASP A 113 -4.31 18.34 20.99
N GLY A 114 -3.05 18.72 20.74
CA GLY A 114 -2.07 17.91 20.02
C GLY A 114 -2.21 17.91 18.47
N PHE A 115 -3.30 18.44 17.91
CA PHE A 115 -3.50 18.46 16.47
C PHE A 115 -2.47 19.34 15.73
N SER A 116 -2.18 20.53 16.27
CA SER A 116 -1.21 21.44 15.66
C SER A 116 0.21 20.89 15.66
N GLU A 117 0.58 20.16 16.70
CA GLU A 117 1.86 19.47 16.82
C GLU A 117 1.97 18.36 15.80
N GLU A 118 0.92 17.58 15.61
CA GLU A 118 0.90 16.48 14.67
C GLU A 118 0.95 16.97 13.21
N MET A 119 0.26 18.06 12.89
CA MET A 119 0.34 18.67 11.56
C MET A 119 1.78 19.15 11.23
N LYS A 120 2.55 19.62 12.21
CA LYS A 120 3.96 19.97 12.00
C LYS A 120 4.82 18.73 11.71
N ILE A 121 4.54 17.60 12.35
CA ILE A 121 5.22 16.31 12.06
C ILE A 121 4.93 15.91 10.60
N ILE A 122 3.68 15.97 10.17
CA ILE A 122 3.30 15.68 8.78
C ILE A 122 3.94 16.66 7.79
N GLU A 123 4.09 17.93 8.15
CA GLU A 123 4.83 18.91 7.32
C GLU A 123 6.32 18.57 7.23
N GLU A 124 6.93 18.00 8.26
CA GLU A 124 8.32 17.53 8.22
C GLU A 124 8.46 16.29 7.35
N GLU A 125 7.55 15.33 7.48
CA GLU A 125 7.49 14.16 6.59
C GLU A 125 7.30 14.56 5.12
N LEU A 126 6.52 15.60 4.83
CA LEU A 126 6.40 16.14 3.47
C LEU A 126 7.74 16.66 2.91
N ARG A 127 8.60 17.23 3.76
CA ARG A 127 9.94 17.68 3.36
C ARG A 127 10.87 16.49 3.12
N GLU A 128 10.86 15.50 4.02
CA GLU A 128 11.66 14.27 3.87
C GLU A 128 11.23 13.49 2.62
N TRP A 129 9.93 13.44 2.35
CA TRP A 129 9.39 12.82 1.13
C TRP A 129 9.96 13.45 -0.15
N ALA A 130 10.21 14.75 -0.14
CA ALA A 130 10.77 15.44 -1.29
C ALA A 130 12.25 15.09 -1.55
N ASP A 131 12.96 14.54 -0.55
CA ASP A 131 14.36 14.11 -0.65
C ASP A 131 14.50 12.66 -1.12
N ASP A 132 13.42 11.86 -1.10
CA ASP A 132 13.37 10.50 -1.66
C ASP A 132 13.21 10.56 -3.19
N LEU A 133 14.32 10.44 -3.92
CA LEU A 133 14.31 10.55 -5.38
C LEU A 133 13.46 9.48 -6.09
N PRO A 134 13.48 8.18 -5.71
CA PRO A 134 12.55 7.20 -6.24
C PRO A 134 11.09 7.58 -6.05
N GLN A 135 10.70 7.98 -4.84
CA GLN A 135 9.34 8.39 -4.52
C GLN A 135 8.94 9.66 -5.30
N LEU A 136 9.82 10.63 -5.39
CA LEU A 136 9.59 11.84 -6.18
C LEU A 136 9.37 11.53 -7.67
N CYS A 137 10.11 10.56 -8.23
CA CYS A 137 9.94 10.12 -9.61
C CYS A 137 8.56 9.49 -9.83
N GLU A 138 8.11 8.59 -8.95
CA GLU A 138 6.79 7.97 -9.01
C GLU A 138 5.68 9.03 -8.87
N ASP A 139 5.79 9.97 -7.93
CA ASP A 139 4.83 11.06 -7.77
C ASP A 139 4.69 11.91 -9.05
N LYS A 140 5.83 12.25 -9.65
CA LYS A 140 5.87 13.00 -10.90
C LYS A 140 5.28 12.20 -12.08
N LEU A 141 5.57 10.90 -12.14
CA LEU A 141 4.99 10.00 -13.11
C LEU A 141 3.45 10.02 -13.01
N PHE A 142 2.90 9.80 -11.83
CA PHE A 142 1.44 9.77 -11.63
C PHE A 142 0.80 11.13 -11.89
N ARG A 143 1.42 12.21 -11.45
CA ARG A 143 0.95 13.57 -11.70
C ARG A 143 0.87 13.90 -13.19
N ASN A 144 1.82 13.41 -13.97
CA ASN A 144 1.85 13.60 -15.41
C ASN A 144 0.92 12.62 -16.14
N CYS A 145 0.82 11.37 -15.69
CA CYS A 145 0.05 10.33 -16.34
C CYS A 145 -1.47 10.51 -16.21
N PHE A 146 -1.96 10.94 -15.03
CA PHE A 146 -3.40 11.00 -14.75
C PHE A 146 -3.94 12.45 -14.76
N LYS A 147 -5.20 12.63 -15.16
CA LYS A 147 -5.85 13.94 -15.22
C LYS A 147 -6.56 14.28 -13.93
N SER A 148 -7.42 13.38 -13.47
CA SER A 148 -8.40 13.63 -12.40
C SER A 148 -8.27 12.70 -11.21
N ARG A 149 -7.64 11.55 -11.38
CA ARG A 149 -7.53 10.55 -10.31
C ARG A 149 -6.70 11.04 -9.12
N ARG A 150 -7.16 10.68 -7.92
CA ARG A 150 -6.48 11.01 -6.66
C ARG A 150 -5.03 10.52 -6.62
N ILE A 151 -4.72 9.40 -7.32
CA ILE A 151 -3.36 8.85 -7.41
C ILE A 151 -2.30 9.82 -7.94
N LYS A 152 -2.71 10.86 -8.67
CA LYS A 152 -1.80 11.91 -9.17
C LYS A 152 -1.23 12.80 -8.08
N GLU A 153 -1.81 12.77 -6.88
CA GLU A 153 -1.38 13.57 -5.74
C GLU A 153 -0.83 12.64 -4.65
N ARG A 154 0.10 13.14 -3.87
CA ARG A 154 0.73 12.38 -2.78
C ARG A 154 -0.31 11.91 -1.76
N ILE A 155 -0.10 10.73 -1.20
CA ILE A 155 -0.94 10.18 -0.13
C ILE A 155 -0.99 11.14 1.06
N ILE A 156 0.16 11.66 1.45
CA ILE A 156 0.34 12.62 2.54
C ILE A 156 -0.30 14.00 2.26
N GLY A 157 -0.70 14.29 1.02
CA GLY A 157 -1.21 15.59 0.60
C GLY A 157 -0.11 16.56 0.11
N SER A 158 -0.41 17.84 0.20
CA SER A 158 0.53 18.95 -0.10
C SER A 158 0.60 19.89 1.09
N GLN A 159 1.58 20.80 1.11
CA GLN A 159 1.69 21.80 2.17
C GLN A 159 0.40 22.60 2.33
N ASP A 160 -0.22 23.02 1.22
CA ASP A 160 -1.47 23.80 1.25
C ASP A 160 -2.66 22.98 1.79
N THR A 161 -2.76 21.70 1.37
CA THR A 161 -3.88 20.86 1.82
C THR A 161 -3.71 20.44 3.27
N VAL A 162 -2.50 20.11 3.74
CA VAL A 162 -2.22 19.80 5.15
C VAL A 162 -2.46 21.00 6.05
N ALA A 163 -2.04 22.21 5.65
CA ALA A 163 -2.28 23.43 6.39
C ALA A 163 -3.79 23.80 6.49
N ALA A 164 -4.60 23.32 5.55
CA ALA A 164 -6.05 23.54 5.54
C ALA A 164 -6.85 22.48 6.32
N LEU A 165 -6.21 21.39 6.79
CA LEU A 165 -6.88 20.36 7.58
C LEU A 165 -7.31 20.89 8.94
N ASP A 166 -8.42 20.37 9.41
CA ASP A 166 -8.88 20.55 10.78
C ASP A 166 -9.44 19.24 11.36
N VAL A 167 -9.66 19.24 12.67
CA VAL A 167 -10.16 18.05 13.38
C VAL A 167 -11.57 17.65 12.92
N ASP A 168 -12.38 18.60 12.48
CA ASP A 168 -13.75 18.33 12.06
C ASP A 168 -13.76 17.65 10.67
N GLU A 169 -12.79 17.99 9.81
CA GLU A 169 -12.52 17.25 8.56
C GLU A 169 -12.19 15.78 8.84
N LEU A 170 -11.24 15.54 9.77
CA LEU A 170 -10.85 14.19 10.17
C LEU A 170 -12.01 13.40 10.78
N ARG A 171 -12.86 14.04 11.62
CA ARG A 171 -14.06 13.40 12.18
C ARG A 171 -15.04 12.99 11.09
N ARG A 172 -15.32 13.86 10.11
CA ARG A 172 -16.23 13.55 9.01
C ARG A 172 -15.75 12.35 8.19
N PHE A 173 -14.43 12.29 7.94
CA PHE A 173 -13.81 11.17 7.24
C PHE A 173 -13.89 9.88 8.06
N TYR A 174 -13.55 9.93 9.34
CA TYR A 174 -13.66 8.83 10.28
C TYR A 174 -15.09 8.28 10.36
N GLU A 175 -16.08 9.13 10.61
CA GLU A 175 -17.49 8.73 10.72
C GLU A 175 -18.03 8.09 9.44
N LYS A 176 -17.53 8.53 8.28
CA LYS A 176 -17.95 7.99 7.00
C LYS A 176 -17.35 6.64 6.69
N PHE A 177 -16.05 6.45 6.91
CA PHE A 177 -15.32 5.29 6.39
C PHE A 177 -14.91 4.27 7.44
N TYR A 178 -14.75 4.65 8.72
CA TYR A 178 -14.34 3.75 9.80
C TYR A 178 -15.55 3.02 10.37
N ILE A 179 -16.07 2.10 9.58
CA ILE A 179 -17.25 1.30 9.89
C ILE A 179 -16.96 -0.18 9.66
N PRO A 180 -17.59 -1.09 10.40
CA PRO A 180 -17.27 -2.52 10.33
C PRO A 180 -17.52 -3.12 8.95
N GLN A 181 -18.55 -2.68 8.22
CA GLN A 181 -18.86 -3.18 6.87
C GLN A 181 -17.77 -2.83 5.84
N ASN A 182 -17.02 -1.76 6.11
CA ASN A 182 -15.91 -1.27 5.27
C ASN A 182 -14.54 -1.85 5.69
N SER A 183 -14.55 -2.79 6.66
CA SER A 183 -13.34 -3.24 7.34
C SER A 183 -13.15 -4.75 7.27
N VAL A 184 -11.92 -5.17 7.44
CA VAL A 184 -11.53 -6.57 7.57
C VAL A 184 -10.46 -6.71 8.66
N ILE A 185 -10.56 -7.73 9.49
CA ILE A 185 -9.51 -8.15 10.40
C ILE A 185 -8.96 -9.49 9.94
N SER A 186 -7.65 -9.58 9.78
CA SER A 186 -6.92 -10.81 9.49
C SER A 186 -6.13 -11.20 10.73
N VAL A 187 -6.18 -12.48 11.11
CA VAL A 187 -5.52 -13.00 12.31
C VAL A 187 -4.77 -14.29 11.96
N VAL A 188 -3.50 -14.35 12.36
CA VAL A 188 -2.66 -15.55 12.32
C VAL A 188 -2.21 -15.86 13.74
N THR A 189 -2.61 -17.00 14.28
CA THR A 189 -2.38 -17.37 15.68
C THR A 189 -2.39 -18.88 15.88
N SER A 190 -1.84 -19.36 17.01
CA SER A 190 -1.97 -20.76 17.45
C SER A 190 -3.29 -21.07 18.14
N GLN A 191 -4.06 -20.06 18.57
CA GLN A 191 -5.38 -20.24 19.16
C GLN A 191 -6.37 -20.85 18.17
N SER A 192 -7.42 -21.48 18.65
CA SER A 192 -8.48 -22.00 17.79
C SER A 192 -9.27 -20.88 17.10
N PHE A 193 -9.98 -21.23 16.04
CA PHE A 193 -10.88 -20.28 15.36
C PHE A 193 -11.96 -19.75 16.28
N GLU A 194 -12.51 -20.61 17.10
CA GLU A 194 -13.61 -20.32 18.02
C GLU A 194 -13.15 -19.34 19.11
N GLU A 195 -11.98 -19.55 19.68
CA GLU A 195 -11.36 -18.61 20.65
C GLU A 195 -11.06 -17.27 19.99
N THR A 196 -10.46 -17.28 18.81
CA THR A 196 -10.16 -16.06 18.05
C THR A 196 -11.43 -15.29 17.70
N LEU A 197 -12.47 -15.96 17.21
CA LEU A 197 -13.76 -15.34 16.89
C LEU A 197 -14.39 -14.70 18.13
N MET A 198 -14.36 -15.39 19.27
CA MET A 198 -14.89 -14.87 20.53
C MET A 198 -14.15 -13.57 20.95
N LEU A 199 -12.83 -13.53 20.83
CA LEU A 199 -12.05 -12.33 21.13
C LEU A 199 -12.37 -11.19 20.16
N VAL A 200 -12.44 -11.47 18.85
CA VAL A 200 -12.79 -10.45 17.86
C VAL A 200 -14.21 -9.94 18.08
N GLU A 201 -15.17 -10.80 18.41
CA GLU A 201 -16.53 -10.38 18.77
C GLU A 201 -16.57 -9.56 20.06
N LYS A 202 -15.78 -9.92 21.07
CA LYS A 202 -15.65 -9.16 22.33
C LYS A 202 -15.22 -7.71 22.10
N TYR A 203 -14.19 -7.51 21.31
CA TYR A 203 -13.57 -6.20 21.12
C TYR A 203 -14.14 -5.38 19.95
N PHE A 204 -14.59 -6.03 18.89
CA PHE A 204 -15.08 -5.35 17.69
C PHE A 204 -16.59 -5.58 17.42
N GLY A 205 -17.24 -6.49 18.12
CA GLY A 205 -18.67 -6.80 17.91
C GLY A 205 -19.60 -5.63 18.23
N GLY A 206 -19.18 -4.75 19.15
CA GLY A 206 -19.89 -3.51 19.50
C GLY A 206 -19.67 -2.34 18.54
N TRP A 207 -18.81 -2.50 17.53
CA TRP A 207 -18.59 -1.47 16.52
C TRP A 207 -19.89 -1.16 15.77
N GLY A 208 -20.36 0.07 15.90
CA GLY A 208 -21.64 0.51 15.33
C GLY A 208 -21.62 0.43 13.80
N LYS A 209 -22.70 -0.12 13.23
CA LYS A 209 -22.87 -0.12 11.77
C LYS A 209 -22.99 1.33 11.26
N GLY A 210 -22.23 1.63 10.21
CA GLY A 210 -22.39 2.87 9.48
C GLY A 210 -23.46 2.78 8.40
N LYS A 211 -23.59 3.87 7.65
CA LYS A 211 -24.38 3.87 6.42
C LYS A 211 -23.71 2.99 5.37
N GLU A 212 -24.51 2.33 4.56
CA GLU A 212 -23.99 1.57 3.42
C GLU A 212 -23.23 2.50 2.48
N LEU A 213 -21.98 2.15 2.18
CA LEU A 213 -21.13 2.90 1.27
C LEU A 213 -21.32 2.37 -0.16
N CYS A 214 -21.76 3.23 -1.05
CA CYS A 214 -21.74 2.95 -2.48
C CYS A 214 -20.40 3.43 -3.03
N LEU A 215 -19.37 2.61 -2.83
CA LEU A 215 -18.01 2.93 -3.26
C LEU A 215 -17.82 2.48 -4.71
N SER A 216 -17.73 3.43 -5.64
CA SER A 216 -17.31 3.15 -7.00
C SER A 216 -15.80 3.32 -7.12
N THR A 217 -15.17 2.42 -7.86
CA THR A 217 -13.76 2.56 -8.23
C THR A 217 -13.69 2.78 -9.73
N LEU A 218 -13.30 3.98 -10.11
CA LEU A 218 -13.08 4.33 -11.51
C LEU A 218 -11.60 4.15 -11.85
N TYR A 219 -11.36 3.58 -13.02
CA TYR A 219 -10.03 3.54 -13.61
C TYR A 219 -9.94 4.61 -14.70
N GLU A 220 -8.78 5.22 -14.82
CA GLU A 220 -8.50 6.23 -15.84
C GLU A 220 -7.31 5.77 -16.67
N GLU A 221 -7.40 5.95 -18.01
CA GLU A 221 -6.26 5.77 -18.89
C GLU A 221 -5.20 6.83 -18.63
N ASN A 222 -3.95 6.42 -18.72
CA ASN A 222 -2.85 7.36 -18.62
C ASN A 222 -2.73 8.22 -19.90
N LYS A 223 -2.28 9.45 -19.72
CA LYS A 223 -1.87 10.31 -20.86
C LYS A 223 -0.52 9.81 -21.39
N ALA A 224 -0.46 9.49 -22.67
CA ALA A 224 0.79 9.21 -23.34
C ALA A 224 1.67 10.47 -23.38
N GLY A 225 2.96 10.31 -23.12
CA GLY A 225 3.92 11.41 -23.18
C GLY A 225 5.23 11.06 -22.50
N THR A 226 6.25 11.87 -22.76
CA THR A 226 7.54 11.83 -22.07
C THR A 226 7.68 13.12 -21.29
N TYR A 227 8.04 13.02 -20.02
CA TYR A 227 8.16 14.15 -19.10
C TYR A 227 9.55 14.13 -18.48
N ILE A 228 10.17 15.30 -18.40
CA ILE A 228 11.51 15.47 -17.82
C ILE A 228 11.41 16.51 -16.72
N ASP A 229 11.72 16.10 -15.51
CA ASP A 229 11.83 16.98 -14.35
C ASP A 229 13.28 17.03 -13.86
N ASN A 230 13.74 18.20 -13.43
CA ASN A 230 15.05 18.38 -12.85
C ASN A 230 14.91 18.44 -11.32
N ALA A 231 15.63 17.55 -10.63
CA ALA A 231 15.82 17.64 -9.18
C ALA A 231 17.16 18.32 -8.89
N CYS A 232 17.16 19.33 -8.02
CA CYS A 232 18.39 20.02 -7.62
C CYS A 232 19.20 19.14 -6.65
N ASN A 233 20.53 19.20 -6.77
CA ASN A 233 21.50 18.57 -5.85
C ASN A 233 21.45 17.03 -5.77
N MET A 234 21.03 16.35 -6.84
CA MET A 234 20.97 14.89 -6.87
C MET A 234 21.93 14.32 -7.92
N GLU A 235 22.68 13.28 -7.53
CA GLU A 235 23.46 12.46 -8.45
C GLU A 235 22.58 11.33 -9.01
N GLY A 236 22.70 11.11 -10.33
CA GLY A 236 21.94 10.07 -11.03
C GLY A 236 20.59 10.51 -11.57
N VAL A 237 20.01 9.66 -12.38
CA VAL A 237 18.71 9.85 -13.03
C VAL A 237 17.82 8.68 -12.75
N LYS A 238 16.58 8.95 -12.38
CA LYS A 238 15.50 7.98 -12.25
C LYS A 238 14.64 8.03 -13.50
N ILE A 239 14.30 6.87 -14.01
CA ILE A 239 13.46 6.69 -15.19
C ILE A 239 12.32 5.80 -14.79
N GLU A 240 11.09 6.22 -15.07
CA GLU A 240 9.92 5.40 -14.88
C GLU A 240 9.00 5.41 -16.10
N TYR A 241 8.43 4.24 -16.39
CA TYR A 241 7.38 4.04 -17.38
C TYR A 241 6.12 3.54 -16.67
N CYS A 242 4.96 3.94 -17.15
CA CYS A 242 3.67 3.51 -16.62
C CYS A 242 2.73 3.07 -17.75
N PHE A 243 2.16 1.88 -17.59
CA PHE A 243 1.16 1.31 -18.47
C PHE A 243 -0.06 0.91 -17.64
N THR A 244 -1.25 1.37 -18.04
CA THR A 244 -2.49 0.97 -17.37
C THR A 244 -2.93 -0.42 -17.80
N LEU A 245 -3.42 -1.21 -16.83
CA LEU A 245 -3.85 -2.61 -17.03
C LEU A 245 -5.33 -2.83 -16.71
N HIS A 246 -6.12 -1.76 -16.52
CA HIS A 246 -7.50 -1.89 -16.06
C HIS A 246 -8.44 -2.54 -17.10
N GLY A 247 -8.10 -2.49 -18.39
CA GLY A 247 -8.84 -3.14 -19.47
C GLY A 247 -8.63 -4.64 -19.60
N LEU A 248 -7.72 -5.24 -18.80
CA LEU A 248 -7.41 -6.66 -18.88
C LEU A 248 -8.45 -7.51 -18.15
N THR A 249 -8.73 -8.68 -18.71
CA THR A 249 -9.49 -9.75 -18.04
C THR A 249 -8.66 -10.39 -16.93
N PRO A 250 -9.29 -11.10 -15.96
CA PRO A 250 -8.56 -11.79 -14.89
C PRO A 250 -7.49 -12.79 -15.38
N ASP A 251 -7.70 -13.43 -16.52
CA ASP A 251 -6.73 -14.37 -17.07
C ASP A 251 -5.56 -13.65 -17.76
N GLU A 252 -5.83 -12.55 -18.46
CA GLU A 252 -4.78 -11.67 -18.99
C GLU A 252 -3.94 -11.05 -17.86
N GLU A 253 -4.55 -10.68 -16.74
CA GLU A 253 -3.83 -10.20 -15.56
C GLU A 253 -2.87 -11.25 -14.97
N LYS A 254 -3.24 -12.54 -15.00
CA LYS A 254 -2.34 -13.64 -14.62
C LYS A 254 -1.19 -13.78 -15.62
N ALA A 255 -1.51 -13.73 -16.92
CA ALA A 255 -0.51 -13.78 -17.98
C ALA A 255 0.49 -12.63 -17.88
N VAL A 256 0.02 -11.41 -17.59
CA VAL A 256 0.91 -10.25 -17.34
C VAL A 256 1.84 -10.48 -16.14
N SER A 257 1.40 -11.19 -15.12
CA SER A 257 2.26 -11.50 -13.96
C SER A 257 3.40 -12.48 -14.34
N LEU A 258 3.10 -13.50 -15.16
CA LEU A 258 4.11 -14.40 -15.72
C LEU A 258 5.04 -13.66 -16.68
N PHE A 259 4.47 -12.87 -17.58
CA PHE A 259 5.22 -12.02 -18.50
C PHE A 259 6.19 -11.11 -17.73
N ASN A 260 5.72 -10.44 -16.69
CA ASN A 260 6.53 -9.51 -15.89
C ASN A 260 7.75 -10.19 -15.28
N PHE A 261 7.67 -11.48 -14.89
CA PHE A 261 8.81 -12.22 -14.39
C PHE A 261 9.96 -12.28 -15.41
N HIS A 262 9.63 -12.50 -16.68
CA HIS A 262 10.60 -12.53 -17.79
C HIS A 262 11.00 -11.14 -18.26
N PHE A 263 10.11 -10.19 -18.18
CA PHE A 263 10.31 -8.84 -18.71
C PHE A 263 11.25 -8.01 -17.85
N GLY A 264 10.97 -7.84 -16.55
CA GLY A 264 11.78 -7.03 -15.64
C GLY A 264 11.67 -7.46 -14.17
N GLY A 265 10.93 -8.52 -13.87
CA GLY A 265 10.66 -8.99 -12.50
C GLY A 265 11.72 -9.92 -11.90
N SER A 266 12.82 -10.19 -12.59
CA SER A 266 13.90 -11.07 -12.12
C SER A 266 15.26 -10.59 -12.59
N VAL A 267 16.34 -11.08 -11.95
CA VAL A 267 17.74 -10.80 -12.34
C VAL A 267 18.15 -11.43 -13.68
N THR A 268 17.33 -12.33 -14.20
CA THR A 268 17.51 -12.96 -15.54
C THR A 268 16.49 -12.43 -16.55
N SER A 269 15.78 -11.36 -16.22
CA SER A 269 14.78 -10.76 -17.09
C SER A 269 15.40 -10.00 -18.25
N MET A 270 14.61 -9.78 -19.31
CA MET A 270 15.04 -9.11 -20.53
C MET A 270 15.63 -7.72 -20.25
N LEU A 271 14.97 -6.91 -19.43
CA LEU A 271 15.43 -5.57 -19.07
C LEU A 271 16.75 -5.64 -18.29
N TYR A 272 16.83 -6.54 -17.31
CA TYR A 272 18.00 -6.67 -16.46
C TYR A 272 19.21 -7.16 -17.27
N ASP A 273 19.04 -8.19 -18.10
CA ASP A 273 20.10 -8.76 -18.92
C ASP A 273 20.63 -7.76 -19.95
N GLU A 274 19.73 -7.10 -20.69
CA GLU A 274 20.12 -6.18 -21.77
C GLU A 274 20.75 -4.88 -21.26
N ILE A 275 20.28 -4.32 -20.15
CA ILE A 275 20.68 -3.00 -19.67
C ILE A 275 21.79 -3.10 -18.64
N ARG A 276 21.65 -4.02 -17.65
CA ARG A 276 22.60 -4.14 -16.56
C ARG A 276 23.70 -5.16 -16.86
N THR A 277 23.34 -6.40 -17.19
CA THR A 277 24.32 -7.48 -17.33
C THR A 277 25.22 -7.29 -18.54
N LYS A 278 24.65 -7.06 -19.72
CA LYS A 278 25.41 -6.97 -20.97
C LYS A 278 26.09 -5.62 -21.17
N ARG A 279 25.53 -4.54 -20.63
CA ARG A 279 25.99 -3.18 -20.96
C ARG A 279 26.40 -2.32 -19.76
N GLY A 280 26.06 -2.71 -18.54
CA GLY A 280 26.40 -1.96 -17.33
C GLY A 280 25.84 -0.53 -17.30
N LEU A 281 24.69 -0.28 -17.97
CA LEU A 281 24.17 1.06 -18.17
C LEU A 281 23.31 1.57 -16.99
N ALA A 282 22.77 0.66 -16.18
CA ALA A 282 21.96 1.01 -15.02
C ALA A 282 22.38 0.20 -13.80
N TYR A 283 22.41 0.86 -12.65
CA TYR A 283 22.64 0.18 -11.37
C TYR A 283 21.44 -0.67 -10.99
N GLU A 284 20.25 -0.15 -11.20
CA GLU A 284 18.99 -0.81 -10.93
C GLU A 284 18.08 -0.69 -12.15
N ILE A 285 17.43 -1.79 -12.49
CA ILE A 285 16.39 -1.87 -13.52
C ILE A 285 15.43 -2.99 -13.12
N SER A 286 14.15 -2.68 -13.11
CA SER A 286 13.10 -3.64 -12.77
C SER A 286 11.76 -3.25 -13.37
N SER A 287 10.80 -4.19 -13.37
CA SER A 287 9.40 -3.89 -13.64
C SER A 287 8.52 -4.51 -12.56
N LYS A 288 7.41 -3.83 -12.26
CA LYS A 288 6.40 -4.25 -11.28
C LYS A 288 5.01 -4.24 -11.88
N VAL A 289 4.20 -5.21 -11.47
CA VAL A 289 2.75 -5.19 -11.69
C VAL A 289 2.07 -4.87 -10.37
N ARG A 290 1.32 -3.77 -10.34
CA ARG A 290 0.48 -3.37 -9.20
C ARG A 290 -0.98 -3.68 -9.54
N LYS A 291 -1.66 -4.35 -8.63
CA LYS A 291 -3.07 -4.74 -8.78
C LYS A 291 -3.81 -4.41 -7.48
N GLU A 292 -4.16 -3.17 -7.34
CA GLU A 292 -4.89 -2.65 -6.18
C GLU A 292 -6.23 -2.09 -6.63
N ASN A 293 -7.14 -1.89 -5.69
CA ASN A 293 -8.42 -1.25 -5.99
C ASN A 293 -8.18 0.18 -6.51
N GLY A 294 -8.69 0.49 -7.70
CA GLY A 294 -8.47 1.78 -8.37
C GLY A 294 -7.11 1.93 -9.06
N LEU A 295 -6.21 0.94 -8.97
CA LEU A 295 -4.86 1.03 -9.49
C LEU A 295 -4.39 -0.30 -10.06
N LYS A 296 -4.36 -0.42 -11.39
CA LYS A 296 -3.79 -1.59 -12.09
C LYS A 296 -2.76 -1.09 -13.09
N LEU A 297 -1.50 -1.29 -12.78
CA LEU A 297 -0.37 -0.75 -13.53
C LEU A 297 0.72 -1.78 -13.74
N LEU A 298 1.41 -1.70 -14.89
CA LEU A 298 2.77 -2.17 -15.09
C LEU A 298 3.68 -0.95 -15.09
N THR A 299 4.67 -0.91 -14.23
CA THR A 299 5.70 0.12 -14.20
C THR A 299 7.07 -0.46 -14.50
N ILE A 300 7.93 0.31 -15.15
CA ILE A 300 9.35 0.01 -15.31
C ILE A 300 10.10 1.11 -14.55
N TYR A 301 11.08 0.71 -13.76
CA TYR A 301 11.95 1.60 -13.02
C TYR A 301 13.39 1.36 -13.40
N ALA A 302 14.15 2.43 -13.64
CA ALA A 302 15.61 2.36 -13.84
C ALA A 302 16.34 3.49 -13.12
N ASN A 303 17.52 3.16 -12.59
CA ASN A 303 18.45 4.12 -12.00
C ASN A 303 19.76 4.10 -12.80
N THR A 304 20.11 5.24 -13.40
CA THR A 304 21.25 5.37 -14.30
C THR A 304 21.99 6.71 -14.16
N SER A 305 23.13 6.87 -14.80
CA SER A 305 23.79 8.16 -14.92
C SER A 305 23.18 9.02 -16.04
N ARG A 306 23.33 10.34 -15.94
CA ARG A 306 22.78 11.29 -16.90
C ARG A 306 23.21 11.00 -18.34
N GLU A 307 24.45 10.61 -18.54
CA GLU A 307 25.03 10.26 -19.85
C GLU A 307 24.43 9.01 -20.50
N ASN A 308 23.85 8.12 -19.72
CA ASN A 308 23.29 6.86 -20.18
C ASN A 308 21.76 6.88 -20.39
N VAL A 309 21.07 7.98 -20.07
CA VAL A 309 19.61 8.10 -20.15
C VAL A 309 19.08 7.69 -21.53
N ASP A 310 19.59 8.32 -22.59
CA ASP A 310 19.10 8.07 -23.96
C ASP A 310 19.37 6.63 -24.41
N ARG A 311 20.47 6.05 -23.95
CA ARG A 311 20.79 4.64 -24.25
C ARG A 311 19.87 3.67 -23.51
N VAL A 312 19.58 3.94 -22.23
CA VAL A 312 18.70 3.11 -21.40
C VAL A 312 17.28 3.19 -21.93
N THR A 313 16.75 4.40 -22.17
CA THR A 313 15.38 4.57 -22.71
C THR A 313 15.26 3.96 -24.10
N GLY A 314 16.23 4.17 -24.99
CA GLY A 314 16.23 3.56 -26.31
C GLY A 314 16.24 2.03 -26.31
N ILE A 315 16.94 1.40 -25.36
CA ILE A 315 16.90 -0.07 -25.19
C ILE A 315 15.54 -0.53 -24.66
N ILE A 316 14.98 0.17 -23.65
CA ILE A 316 13.63 -0.14 -23.12
C ILE A 316 12.60 -0.07 -24.25
N ASP A 317 12.61 1.02 -25.02
CA ASP A 317 11.67 1.23 -26.13
C ASP A 317 11.83 0.17 -27.24
N CYS A 318 13.07 -0.21 -27.57
CA CYS A 318 13.34 -1.30 -28.51
C CYS A 318 12.78 -2.65 -28.03
N ILE A 319 12.93 -2.97 -26.73
CA ILE A 319 12.40 -4.21 -26.15
C ILE A 319 10.87 -4.18 -26.20
N ILE A 320 10.24 -3.07 -25.82
CA ILE A 320 8.78 -2.89 -25.85
C ILE A 320 8.25 -3.07 -27.27
N GLU A 321 8.86 -2.42 -28.25
CA GLU A 321 8.44 -2.54 -29.66
C GLU A 321 8.68 -3.96 -30.21
N GLY A 322 9.76 -4.59 -29.82
CA GLY A 322 10.04 -6.00 -30.15
C GLY A 322 8.97 -6.96 -29.60
N ILE A 323 8.49 -6.71 -28.37
CA ILE A 323 7.39 -7.47 -27.76
C ILE A 323 6.08 -7.20 -28.51
N ARG A 324 5.77 -5.92 -28.74
CA ARG A 324 4.56 -5.50 -29.45
C ARG A 324 4.46 -6.10 -30.85
N SER A 325 5.58 -6.22 -31.56
CA SER A 325 5.64 -6.83 -32.88
C SER A 325 5.71 -8.35 -32.86
N GLY A 326 5.69 -9.00 -31.69
CA GLY A 326 5.79 -10.46 -31.53
C GLY A 326 7.17 -11.04 -31.80
N LYS A 327 8.21 -10.21 -31.90
CA LYS A 327 9.58 -10.65 -32.28
C LYS A 327 10.47 -10.90 -31.08
N ALA A 328 10.26 -10.21 -29.95
CA ALA A 328 11.19 -10.23 -28.82
C ALA A 328 10.80 -11.16 -27.67
N TYR A 329 9.56 -11.63 -27.63
CA TYR A 329 9.07 -12.47 -26.52
C TYR A 329 8.35 -13.69 -27.08
N ASN A 330 8.98 -14.85 -26.95
CA ASN A 330 8.42 -16.15 -27.31
C ASN A 330 8.98 -17.22 -26.36
N PRO A 331 8.51 -17.27 -25.10
CA PRO A 331 8.99 -18.21 -24.11
C PRO A 331 8.59 -19.63 -24.47
N ASP A 332 9.51 -20.58 -24.30
CA ASP A 332 9.19 -21.99 -24.37
C ASP A 332 8.45 -22.45 -23.09
N MET A 333 7.88 -23.66 -23.14
CA MET A 333 7.12 -24.20 -22.01
C MET A 333 7.96 -24.32 -20.73
N LYS A 334 9.26 -24.65 -20.84
CA LYS A 334 10.15 -24.76 -19.66
C LYS A 334 10.38 -23.41 -18.99
N GLN A 335 10.47 -22.35 -19.78
CA GLN A 335 10.58 -20.99 -19.26
C GLN A 335 9.31 -20.58 -18.51
N ILE A 336 8.14 -20.90 -19.07
CA ILE A 336 6.84 -20.63 -18.45
C ILE A 336 6.70 -21.38 -17.11
N GLU A 337 6.94 -22.71 -17.11
CA GLU A 337 6.90 -23.55 -15.92
C GLU A 337 7.85 -23.03 -14.82
N ARG A 338 9.08 -22.67 -15.19
CA ARG A 338 10.03 -22.07 -14.25
C ARG A 338 9.54 -20.75 -13.65
N ALA A 339 8.91 -19.90 -14.45
CA ALA A 339 8.34 -18.65 -13.95
C ALA A 339 7.18 -18.91 -12.98
N GLU A 340 6.31 -19.87 -13.29
CA GLU A 340 5.23 -20.28 -12.40
C GLU A 340 5.75 -20.81 -11.07
N ASP A 341 6.73 -21.68 -11.08
CA ASP A 341 7.33 -22.25 -9.87
C ASP A 341 7.99 -21.18 -9.01
N MET A 342 8.70 -20.24 -9.64
CA MET A 342 9.31 -19.12 -8.92
C MET A 342 8.28 -18.16 -8.35
N LEU A 343 7.17 -17.90 -9.05
CA LEU A 343 6.07 -17.07 -8.53
C LEU A 343 5.35 -17.79 -7.37
N LYS A 344 5.15 -19.10 -7.46
CA LYS A 344 4.61 -19.92 -6.35
C LYS A 344 5.56 -19.86 -5.15
N LEU A 345 6.87 -20.08 -5.35
CA LEU A 345 7.85 -19.98 -4.27
C LEU A 345 7.86 -18.61 -3.60
N ARG A 346 7.87 -17.53 -4.40
CA ARG A 346 7.78 -16.16 -3.84
C ARG A 346 6.52 -15.96 -3.01
N ARG A 347 5.39 -16.51 -3.45
CA ARG A 347 4.14 -16.47 -2.71
C ARG A 347 4.23 -17.24 -1.39
N GLU A 348 4.80 -18.45 -1.38
CA GLU A 348 5.00 -19.22 -0.16
C GLU A 348 5.93 -18.49 0.82
N LEU A 349 7.06 -17.94 0.34
CA LEU A 349 7.96 -17.14 1.17
C LEU A 349 7.27 -15.88 1.74
N PHE A 350 6.40 -15.26 0.96
CA PHE A 350 5.60 -14.14 1.44
C PHE A 350 4.63 -14.57 2.54
N LEU A 351 3.99 -15.72 2.39
CA LEU A 351 3.05 -16.27 3.36
C LEU A 351 3.72 -16.83 4.63
N GLU A 352 5.05 -17.07 4.63
CA GLU A 352 5.80 -17.46 5.83
C GLU A 352 5.84 -16.35 6.89
N LYS A 353 5.74 -15.10 6.53
CA LYS A 353 5.69 -13.97 7.46
C LYS A 353 4.28 -13.80 8.00
N SER A 354 4.10 -13.98 9.30
CA SER A 354 2.76 -13.95 9.95
C SER A 354 2.03 -12.61 9.82
N LYS A 355 2.76 -11.53 9.56
CA LYS A 355 2.21 -10.17 9.37
C LYS A 355 1.75 -9.88 7.94
N GLN A 356 1.98 -10.79 7.02
CA GLN A 356 1.62 -10.69 5.59
C GLN A 356 0.44 -11.59 5.26
#